data_983721b1cc5a2bbfb4d06dcc3fac8db9
#
_entry.id   983721b1cc5a2bbfb4d06dcc3fac8db9
#
_cell.length_a   1.000
_cell.length_b   1.000
_cell.length_c   1.000
_cell.angle_alpha   90.00
_cell.angle_beta   90.00
_cell.angle_gamma   90.00
#
_symmetry.space_group_name_H-M   'P 1'
#
loop_
_entity.id
_entity.type
_entity.pdbx_description
1 polymer ?
#
loop_
_entity_poly.entity_id
_entity_poly.type
_entity_poly.pdbx_seq_one_letter_code
_entity_poly.pdbx_strand_id
1 'polypeptide(L)'
;MVGTDIDLDQIFENRKERYRVLVCIDGTKESYRGLSYAADAAASNPKSDIVLLYVRPIDQGLRSGGLQVRVARENMLSWGLELPGIKYLKQGLEQLIAGDALSADWNEKITHTDVEGDPLGDNKIEYTNQVGQTIVLKLKTASTIASGILDQCQLGPYDLIILGDEGSWGGWAKSFWDPAVAEKVSMHASCSVLVARSLERGHGHLLCTDGSERAMAMVKRSAIVSKRIGSRLSVLSVARDTEGEEEAWTFVNQAVNELKSNGVDVVDSFVRVGNPFEEIIDAGEKYSCIVVGSSGNTSLKRFFLGSVAFKVMEHATNSVIIAR
;
A
#
# COMPACT_ATOMS: atom_id res chain seq x y z
N MET A 1 39.11 2.53 11.83
CA MET A 1 37.80 2.24 11.25
C MET A 1 36.83 2.15 12.41
N VAL A 2 36.09 3.21 12.68
CA VAL A 2 35.08 3.26 13.74
C VAL A 2 33.81 2.74 13.08
N GLY A 3 33.45 1.48 13.37
CA GLY A 3 32.13 0.97 13.03
C GLY A 3 31.11 1.75 13.86
N THR A 4 30.34 2.60 13.21
CA THR A 4 29.14 3.17 13.83
C THR A 4 28.17 2.02 13.99
N ASP A 5 28.03 1.51 15.22
CA ASP A 5 26.92 0.66 15.61
C ASP A 5 25.65 1.42 15.23
N ILE A 6 24.96 0.91 14.23
CA ILE A 6 23.68 1.47 13.80
C ILE A 6 22.69 1.05 14.88
N ASP A 7 22.26 1.98 15.71
CA ASP A 7 21.21 1.77 16.69
C ASP A 7 19.87 1.54 15.98
N LEU A 8 19.56 0.26 15.77
CA LEU A 8 18.34 -0.17 15.09
C LEU A 8 17.08 0.26 15.85
N ASP A 9 17.13 0.32 17.17
CA ASP A 9 16.00 0.74 17.99
C ASP A 9 15.70 2.22 17.79
N GLN A 10 16.74 3.08 17.71
CA GLN A 10 16.58 4.50 17.45
C GLN A 10 16.05 4.76 16.03
N ILE A 11 16.50 3.99 15.04
CA ILE A 11 15.95 4.05 13.67
C ILE A 11 14.47 3.67 13.67
N PHE A 12 14.09 2.64 14.44
CA PHE A 12 12.72 2.16 14.53
C PHE A 12 11.81 3.19 15.18
N GLU A 13 12.24 3.82 16.28
CA GLU A 13 11.49 4.89 16.95
C GLU A 13 11.33 6.14 16.06
N ASN A 14 12.39 6.56 15.38
CA ASN A 14 12.31 7.68 14.43
C ASN A 14 11.32 7.41 13.28
N ARG A 15 11.18 6.15 12.86
CA ARG A 15 10.24 5.75 11.81
C ARG A 15 8.79 5.78 12.26
N LYS A 16 8.49 5.56 13.54
CA LYS A 16 7.12 5.63 14.10
C LYS A 16 6.53 7.04 14.04
N GLU A 17 7.37 8.08 14.06
CA GLU A 17 6.92 9.47 13.95
C GLU A 17 6.65 9.93 12.52
N ARG A 18 6.94 9.09 11.51
CA ARG A 18 6.84 9.41 10.10
C ARG A 18 5.64 8.72 9.47
N TYR A 19 4.99 9.41 8.54
CA TYR A 19 3.98 8.77 7.69
C TYR A 19 4.70 8.02 6.56
N ARG A 20 4.56 6.71 6.51
CA ARG A 20 5.34 5.85 5.63
C ARG A 20 4.46 5.05 4.69
N VAL A 21 4.67 5.23 3.38
CA VAL A 21 3.93 4.54 2.33
C VAL A 21 4.88 3.62 1.57
N LEU A 22 4.49 2.36 1.42
CA LEU A 22 5.18 1.37 0.58
C LEU A 22 4.40 1.19 -0.71
N VAL A 23 4.97 1.56 -1.85
CA VAL A 23 4.37 1.37 -3.17
C VAL A 23 5.11 0.24 -3.89
N CYS A 24 4.41 -0.82 -4.20
CA CYS A 24 4.98 -1.95 -4.92
C CYS A 24 4.92 -1.71 -6.43
N ILE A 25 6.06 -1.72 -7.08
CA ILE A 25 6.24 -1.44 -8.52
C ILE A 25 6.75 -2.71 -9.21
N ASP A 26 6.16 -3.09 -10.33
CA ASP A 26 6.60 -4.21 -11.16
C ASP A 26 6.87 -3.84 -12.62
N GLY A 27 6.64 -2.56 -12.96
CA GLY A 27 6.81 -2.03 -14.32
C GLY A 27 5.53 -2.07 -15.16
N THR A 28 4.43 -2.61 -14.67
CA THR A 28 3.11 -2.53 -15.31
C THR A 28 2.47 -1.16 -15.09
N LYS A 29 1.53 -0.78 -15.96
CA LYS A 29 0.79 0.49 -15.81
C LYS A 29 0.00 0.52 -14.50
N GLU A 30 -0.49 -0.64 -14.08
CA GLU A 30 -1.29 -0.84 -12.89
C GLU A 30 -0.49 -0.56 -11.63
N SER A 31 0.77 -0.98 -11.58
CA SER A 31 1.65 -0.73 -10.44
C SER A 31 1.93 0.77 -10.21
N TYR A 32 1.83 1.60 -11.25
CA TYR A 32 2.02 3.05 -11.13
C TYR A 32 0.75 3.80 -10.73
N ARG A 33 -0.43 3.19 -10.81
CA ARG A 33 -1.71 3.87 -10.47
C ARG A 33 -1.75 4.43 -9.06
N GLY A 34 -1.16 3.71 -8.12
CA GLY A 34 -1.12 4.12 -6.71
C GLY A 34 -0.15 5.25 -6.37
N LEU A 35 0.74 5.64 -7.30
CA LEU A 35 1.75 6.68 -7.03
C LEU A 35 1.14 8.04 -6.73
N SER A 36 0.06 8.40 -7.43
CA SER A 36 -0.61 9.68 -7.19
C SER A 36 -1.23 9.73 -5.79
N TYR A 37 -1.75 8.60 -5.30
CA TYR A 37 -2.28 8.49 -3.95
C TYR A 37 -1.16 8.62 -2.89
N ALA A 38 -0.01 7.98 -3.15
CA ALA A 38 1.16 8.10 -2.30
C ALA A 38 1.70 9.55 -2.26
N ALA A 39 1.73 10.22 -3.42
CA ALA A 39 2.17 11.61 -3.53
C ALA A 39 1.25 12.56 -2.76
N ASP A 40 -0.08 12.43 -2.92
CA ASP A 40 -1.06 13.26 -2.21
C ASP A 40 -0.97 13.05 -0.67
N ALA A 41 -0.82 11.79 -0.25
CA ALA A 41 -0.67 11.48 1.17
C ALA A 41 0.65 12.00 1.77
N ALA A 42 1.74 11.99 0.99
CA ALA A 42 3.04 12.50 1.39
C ALA A 42 3.13 14.02 1.36
N ALA A 43 2.51 14.68 0.36
CA ALA A 43 2.54 16.13 0.19
C ALA A 43 2.01 16.89 1.41
N SER A 44 1.04 16.31 2.10
CA SER A 44 0.42 16.89 3.29
C SER A 44 1.23 16.68 4.58
N ASN A 45 2.33 15.92 4.54
CA ASN A 45 3.12 15.60 5.71
C ASN A 45 4.62 15.83 5.46
N PRO A 46 5.25 16.85 6.08
CA PRO A 46 6.67 17.10 5.94
C PRO A 46 7.54 15.97 6.50
N LYS A 47 6.99 15.11 7.38
CA LYS A 47 7.66 13.91 7.90
C LYS A 47 7.12 12.66 7.19
N SER A 48 7.23 12.58 5.86
CA SER A 48 6.78 11.42 5.09
C SER A 48 7.92 10.69 4.42
N ASP A 49 7.74 9.37 4.26
CA ASP A 49 8.59 8.50 3.46
C ASP A 49 7.76 7.78 2.41
N ILE A 50 8.16 7.87 1.15
CA ILE A 50 7.64 7.03 0.09
C ILE A 50 8.71 6.01 -0.27
N VAL A 51 8.38 4.73 -0.14
CA VAL A 51 9.27 3.63 -0.52
C VAL A 51 8.70 2.95 -1.75
N LEU A 52 9.36 3.08 -2.89
CA LEU A 52 9.07 2.33 -4.09
C LEU A 52 9.82 1.00 -4.01
N LEU A 53 9.08 -0.10 -4.00
CA LEU A 53 9.64 -1.44 -3.86
C LEU A 53 9.43 -2.25 -5.12
N TYR A 54 10.52 -2.78 -5.67
CA TYR A 54 10.51 -3.85 -6.64
C TYR A 54 11.04 -5.12 -6.00
N VAL A 55 10.26 -6.20 -6.01
CA VAL A 55 10.69 -7.50 -5.50
C VAL A 55 11.06 -8.40 -6.66
N ARG A 56 12.30 -8.86 -6.66
CA ARG A 56 12.81 -9.84 -7.61
C ARG A 56 12.85 -11.21 -6.94
N PRO A 57 12.12 -12.21 -7.45
CA PRO A 57 12.25 -13.57 -6.97
C PRO A 57 13.66 -14.10 -7.16
N ILE A 58 14.19 -14.84 -6.19
CA ILE A 58 15.47 -15.54 -6.32
C ILE A 58 15.30 -16.60 -7.40
N ASP A 59 16.10 -16.49 -8.45
CA ASP A 59 16.15 -17.51 -9.48
C ASP A 59 16.95 -18.71 -8.97
N GLN A 60 16.24 -19.77 -8.60
CA GLN A 60 16.86 -20.99 -8.09
C GLN A 60 17.74 -21.71 -9.15
N GLY A 61 17.54 -21.44 -10.45
CA GLY A 61 18.37 -21.96 -11.54
C GLY A 61 19.78 -21.38 -11.55
N LEU A 62 20.00 -20.20 -10.98
CA LEU A 62 21.31 -19.54 -10.89
C LEU A 62 22.18 -20.07 -9.74
N ARG A 63 21.66 -20.91 -8.85
CA ARG A 63 22.45 -21.51 -7.74
C ARG A 63 23.65 -22.31 -8.18
N SER A 64 23.63 -22.87 -9.40
CA SER A 64 24.76 -23.66 -9.96
C SER A 64 25.78 -22.81 -10.74
N GLY A 65 25.48 -21.53 -11.01
CA GLY A 65 26.33 -20.66 -11.86
C GLY A 65 26.80 -19.37 -11.16
N GLY A 66 26.90 -19.35 -9.84
CA GLY A 66 27.18 -18.14 -9.05
C GLY A 66 28.36 -17.27 -9.52
N LEU A 67 29.41 -17.90 -10.07
CA LEU A 67 30.57 -17.19 -10.66
C LEU A 67 30.21 -16.51 -11.98
N GLN A 68 29.43 -17.16 -12.84
CA GLN A 68 29.04 -16.62 -14.15
C GLN A 68 28.06 -15.44 -14.01
N VAL A 69 27.15 -15.51 -13.02
CA VAL A 69 26.17 -14.43 -12.75
C VAL A 69 26.85 -13.21 -12.14
N ARG A 70 27.84 -13.41 -11.27
CA ARG A 70 28.67 -12.32 -10.73
C ARG A 70 29.44 -11.57 -11.83
N VAL A 71 30.05 -12.31 -12.76
CA VAL A 71 30.75 -11.76 -13.93
C VAL A 71 29.74 -11.05 -14.85
N ALA A 72 28.58 -11.64 -15.09
CA ALA A 72 27.54 -11.00 -15.91
C ALA A 72 27.05 -9.70 -15.30
N ARG A 73 26.84 -9.65 -13.96
CA ARG A 73 26.49 -8.41 -13.23
C ARG A 73 27.59 -7.35 -13.37
N GLU A 74 28.85 -7.71 -13.10
CA GLU A 74 29.98 -6.79 -13.23
C GLU A 74 30.08 -6.24 -14.64
N ASN A 75 29.85 -7.08 -15.65
CA ASN A 75 29.80 -6.67 -17.04
C ASN A 75 28.60 -5.76 -17.35
N MET A 76 27.38 -6.08 -16.84
CA MET A 76 26.21 -5.23 -17.03
C MET A 76 26.43 -3.83 -16.44
N LEU A 77 26.95 -3.76 -15.22
CA LEU A 77 27.25 -2.48 -14.56
C LEU A 77 28.38 -1.74 -15.28
N SER A 78 29.43 -2.44 -15.75
CA SER A 78 30.53 -1.84 -16.51
C SER A 78 30.09 -1.31 -17.88
N TRP A 79 29.04 -1.89 -18.46
CA TRP A 79 28.43 -1.43 -19.71
C TRP A 79 27.37 -0.35 -19.52
N GLY A 80 27.15 0.11 -18.30
CA GLY A 80 26.14 1.12 -17.99
C GLY A 80 24.70 0.62 -18.09
N LEU A 81 24.50 -0.71 -18.06
CA LEU A 81 23.16 -1.30 -18.10
C LEU A 81 22.54 -1.30 -16.70
N GLU A 82 21.35 -0.77 -16.60
CA GLU A 82 20.57 -0.82 -15.37
C GLU A 82 19.83 -2.16 -15.22
N LEU A 83 19.74 -2.63 -13.96
CA LEU A 83 18.87 -3.75 -13.63
C LEU A 83 17.40 -3.38 -13.94
N PRO A 84 16.60 -4.26 -14.56
CA PRO A 84 15.22 -3.96 -14.94
C PRO A 84 14.37 -3.38 -13.80
N GLY A 85 14.51 -3.92 -12.60
CA GLY A 85 13.81 -3.41 -11.41
C GLY A 85 14.19 -1.97 -11.06
N ILE A 86 15.45 -1.59 -11.18
CA ILE A 86 15.92 -0.21 -10.95
C ILE A 86 15.30 0.74 -11.98
N LYS A 87 15.25 0.33 -13.26
CA LYS A 87 14.60 1.12 -14.31
C LYS A 87 13.13 1.40 -14.00
N TYR A 88 12.37 0.39 -13.56
CA TYR A 88 10.96 0.56 -13.18
C TYR A 88 10.79 1.49 -11.97
N LEU A 89 11.66 1.35 -10.97
CA LEU A 89 11.64 2.22 -9.79
C LEU A 89 11.95 3.67 -10.16
N LYS A 90 12.92 3.93 -11.04
CA LYS A 90 13.24 5.28 -11.53
C LYS A 90 12.08 5.87 -12.33
N GLN A 91 11.41 5.07 -13.16
CA GLN A 91 10.20 5.51 -13.86
C GLN A 91 9.07 5.91 -12.88
N GLY A 92 8.92 5.19 -11.77
CA GLY A 92 8.00 5.58 -10.70
C GLY A 92 8.43 6.88 -10.01
N LEU A 93 9.71 7.09 -9.79
CA LEU A 93 10.24 8.32 -9.23
C LEU A 93 9.95 9.53 -10.12
N GLU A 94 10.15 9.40 -11.43
CA GLU A 94 9.85 10.46 -12.42
C GLU A 94 8.36 10.86 -12.42
N GLN A 95 7.46 9.92 -12.11
CA GLN A 95 6.03 10.22 -11.97
C GLN A 95 5.68 10.91 -10.65
N LEU A 96 6.46 10.66 -9.59
CA LEU A 96 6.26 11.30 -8.28
C LEU A 96 6.79 12.73 -8.25
N ILE A 97 7.87 12.99 -8.96
CA ILE A 97 8.59 14.28 -8.94
C ILE A 97 8.76 14.73 -10.37
N ALA A 98 8.22 15.91 -10.69
CA ALA A 98 8.42 16.52 -12.00
C ALA A 98 9.91 16.79 -12.25
N GLY A 99 10.47 16.14 -13.26
CA GLY A 99 11.81 16.21 -13.84
C GLY A 99 12.93 16.93 -13.06
N ASP A 100 13.05 18.23 -13.24
CA ASP A 100 14.20 19.02 -12.74
C ASP A 100 14.18 19.29 -11.23
N ALA A 101 13.07 19.01 -10.52
CA ALA A 101 12.95 19.26 -9.08
C ALA A 101 13.83 18.32 -8.23
N LEU A 102 14.24 17.18 -8.76
CA LEU A 102 15.09 16.21 -8.05
C LEU A 102 16.56 16.65 -7.98
N SER A 103 17.04 17.37 -8.99
CA SER A 103 18.47 17.70 -9.10
C SER A 103 18.91 18.85 -8.20
N ALA A 104 18.01 19.74 -7.78
CA ALA A 104 18.37 20.96 -7.06
C ALA A 104 18.29 20.83 -5.53
N ASP A 105 17.40 19.98 -4.99
CA ASP A 105 17.02 19.99 -3.58
C ASP A 105 17.12 18.64 -2.86
N TRP A 106 17.55 17.56 -3.54
CA TRP A 106 17.58 16.22 -2.99
C TRP A 106 18.99 15.65 -2.91
N ASN A 107 19.35 15.11 -1.74
CA ASN A 107 20.59 14.36 -1.55
C ASN A 107 20.37 12.89 -1.89
N GLU A 108 21.22 12.31 -2.74
CA GLU A 108 21.17 10.91 -3.13
C GLU A 108 22.17 10.07 -2.33
N LYS A 109 21.73 8.90 -1.86
CA LYS A 109 22.56 7.88 -1.23
C LYS A 109 22.26 6.51 -1.79
N ILE A 110 23.27 5.84 -2.35
CA ILE A 110 23.16 4.50 -2.90
C ILE A 110 23.75 3.49 -1.92
N THR A 111 23.03 2.38 -1.69
CA THR A 111 23.46 1.28 -0.84
C THR A 111 23.19 -0.05 -1.54
N HIS A 112 24.15 -0.95 -1.49
CA HIS A 112 24.03 -2.33 -1.95
C HIS A 112 24.20 -3.29 -0.77
N THR A 113 23.44 -4.39 -0.77
CA THR A 113 23.52 -5.44 0.25
C THR A 113 23.58 -6.79 -0.45
N ASP A 114 24.60 -7.56 -0.17
CA ASP A 114 24.71 -8.93 -0.68
C ASP A 114 23.63 -9.82 -0.07
N VAL A 115 23.06 -10.67 -0.92
CA VAL A 115 22.05 -11.68 -0.50
C VAL A 115 22.63 -13.06 -0.81
N GLU A 116 22.63 -13.94 0.19
CA GLU A 116 23.12 -15.30 0.02
C GLU A 116 22.36 -16.03 -1.09
N GLY A 117 23.09 -16.61 -2.02
CA GLY A 117 22.52 -17.32 -3.18
C GLY A 117 22.01 -16.41 -4.31
N ASP A 118 22.17 -15.09 -4.18
CA ASP A 118 21.82 -14.16 -5.24
C ASP A 118 22.88 -13.06 -5.40
N PRO A 119 23.72 -13.14 -6.47
CA PRO A 119 24.82 -12.20 -6.67
C PRO A 119 24.37 -10.79 -7.05
N LEU A 120 23.10 -10.59 -7.44
CA LEU A 120 22.56 -9.26 -7.72
C LEU A 120 22.17 -8.52 -6.45
N GLY A 121 21.90 -9.25 -5.35
CA GLY A 121 21.61 -8.71 -4.04
C GLY A 121 20.46 -7.69 -4.00
N ASP A 122 20.37 -7.02 -2.88
CA ASP A 122 19.44 -5.91 -2.66
C ASP A 122 20.12 -4.57 -3.03
N ASN A 123 19.35 -3.69 -3.67
CA ASN A 123 19.83 -2.34 -4.02
C ASN A 123 18.86 -1.30 -3.48
N LYS A 124 19.41 -0.22 -2.93
CA LYS A 124 18.63 0.89 -2.39
C LYS A 124 19.22 2.21 -2.85
N ILE A 125 18.37 3.09 -3.39
CA ILE A 125 18.69 4.49 -3.66
C ILE A 125 17.75 5.32 -2.80
N GLU A 126 18.30 6.19 -1.98
CA GLU A 126 17.56 7.05 -1.06
C GLU A 126 17.77 8.50 -1.42
N TYR A 127 16.67 9.20 -1.65
CA TYR A 127 16.64 10.64 -1.88
C TYR A 127 16.04 11.31 -0.66
N THR A 128 16.72 12.33 -0.13
CA THR A 128 16.25 13.10 1.03
C THR A 128 16.30 14.58 0.69
N ASN A 129 15.20 15.29 0.89
CA ASN A 129 15.14 16.73 0.68
C ASN A 129 15.46 17.53 1.96
N GLN A 130 15.56 18.86 1.82
CA GLN A 130 15.93 19.77 2.92
C GLN A 130 14.91 19.80 4.06
N VAL A 131 13.63 19.48 3.80
CA VAL A 131 12.59 19.41 4.83
C VAL A 131 12.49 18.02 5.49
N GLY A 132 13.34 17.08 5.06
CA GLY A 132 13.44 15.76 5.66
C GLY A 132 12.45 14.73 5.12
N GLN A 133 11.78 15.00 4.00
CA GLN A 133 11.01 13.96 3.27
C GLN A 133 11.98 13.00 2.58
N THR A 134 11.60 11.74 2.50
CA THR A 134 12.45 10.71 1.90
C THR A 134 11.70 9.94 0.82
N ILE A 135 12.35 9.74 -0.32
CA ILE A 135 11.90 8.80 -1.35
C ILE A 135 12.97 7.73 -1.48
N VAL A 136 12.55 6.47 -1.35
CA VAL A 136 13.46 5.34 -1.40
C VAL A 136 13.07 4.45 -2.58
N LEU A 137 14.01 4.20 -3.47
CA LEU A 137 13.92 3.16 -4.48
C LEU A 137 14.59 1.91 -3.93
N LYS A 138 13.83 0.83 -3.76
CA LYS A 138 14.36 -0.42 -3.23
C LYS A 138 14.10 -1.59 -4.16
N LEU A 139 15.16 -2.17 -4.70
CA LEU A 139 15.14 -3.48 -5.31
C LEU A 139 15.46 -4.51 -4.23
N LYS A 140 14.52 -5.40 -3.94
CA LYS A 140 14.66 -6.46 -2.93
C LYS A 140 14.60 -7.82 -3.58
N THR A 141 15.48 -8.71 -3.13
CA THR A 141 15.49 -10.11 -3.51
C THR A 141 14.77 -10.96 -2.47
N ALA A 142 13.89 -11.85 -2.90
CA ALA A 142 13.12 -12.72 -2.00
C ALA A 142 12.73 -14.04 -2.68
N SER A 143 12.28 -15.02 -1.90
CA SER A 143 11.79 -16.30 -2.42
C SER A 143 10.51 -16.16 -3.24
N THR A 144 9.63 -15.24 -2.86
CA THR A 144 8.41 -14.88 -3.58
C THR A 144 8.18 -13.38 -3.49
N ILE A 145 7.36 -12.83 -4.41
CA ILE A 145 7.01 -11.40 -4.37
C ILE A 145 6.31 -11.05 -3.05
N ALA A 146 5.31 -11.83 -2.64
CA ALA A 146 4.58 -11.59 -1.41
C ALA A 146 5.48 -11.65 -0.16
N SER A 147 6.42 -12.62 -0.07
CA SER A 147 7.35 -12.67 1.05
C SER A 147 8.26 -11.45 1.09
N GLY A 148 8.77 -11.01 -0.08
CA GLY A 148 9.62 -9.82 -0.15
C GLY A 148 8.91 -8.54 0.31
N ILE A 149 7.64 -8.38 -0.03
CA ILE A 149 6.82 -7.25 0.44
C ILE A 149 6.60 -7.34 1.95
N LEU A 150 6.21 -8.50 2.47
CA LEU A 150 5.96 -8.71 3.90
C LEU A 150 7.23 -8.56 4.74
N ASP A 151 8.37 -9.08 4.27
CA ASP A 151 9.66 -8.88 4.92
C ASP A 151 10.05 -7.40 4.95
N GLN A 152 9.75 -6.66 3.87
CA GLN A 152 9.99 -5.22 3.85
C GLN A 152 9.15 -4.50 4.91
N CYS A 153 7.91 -4.96 5.15
CA CYS A 153 7.04 -4.40 6.19
C CYS A 153 7.58 -4.63 7.61
N GLN A 154 8.37 -5.66 7.82
CA GLN A 154 9.00 -5.94 9.12
C GLN A 154 10.20 -5.02 9.42
N LEU A 155 10.78 -4.39 8.40
CA LEU A 155 11.93 -3.48 8.57
C LEU A 155 11.56 -2.10 9.11
N GLY A 156 10.34 -1.90 9.51
CA GLY A 156 9.84 -0.69 10.15
C GLY A 156 8.35 -0.50 9.92
N PRO A 157 7.68 0.31 10.75
CA PRO A 157 6.26 0.56 10.60
C PRO A 157 5.98 1.25 9.26
N TYR A 158 4.96 0.78 8.56
CA TYR A 158 4.32 1.45 7.44
C TYR A 158 2.88 1.76 7.82
N ASP A 159 2.35 2.86 7.29
CA ASP A 159 0.94 3.24 7.46
C ASP A 159 0.08 2.66 6.34
N LEU A 160 0.67 2.56 5.14
CA LEU A 160 -0.02 2.10 3.94
C LEU A 160 0.90 1.33 3.01
N ILE A 161 0.42 0.19 2.52
CA ILE A 161 0.99 -0.53 1.38
C ILE A 161 0.08 -0.30 0.18
N ILE A 162 0.65 -0.02 -0.98
CA ILE A 162 -0.08 0.15 -2.24
C ILE A 162 0.35 -0.93 -3.21
N LEU A 163 -0.62 -1.70 -3.69
CA LEU A 163 -0.47 -2.74 -4.71
C LEU A 163 -1.29 -2.35 -5.93
N GLY A 164 -0.71 -2.42 -7.12
CA GLY A 164 -1.48 -2.28 -8.36
C GLY A 164 -2.20 -3.58 -8.73
N ASP A 165 -3.42 -3.50 -9.28
CA ASP A 165 -4.17 -4.65 -9.76
C ASP A 165 -4.99 -4.28 -11.01
N GLU A 166 -5.02 -5.19 -11.99
CA GLU A 166 -5.77 -5.00 -13.24
C GLU A 166 -7.29 -5.15 -13.07
N GLY A 167 -7.75 -5.65 -11.92
CA GLY A 167 -9.19 -5.82 -11.63
C GLY A 167 -9.85 -7.00 -12.36
N SER A 168 -9.09 -7.86 -13.05
CA SER A 168 -9.64 -9.02 -13.75
C SER A 168 -9.11 -10.33 -13.18
N TRP A 169 -9.87 -10.94 -12.29
CA TRP A 169 -9.60 -12.30 -11.79
C TRP A 169 -9.89 -13.39 -12.82
N GLY A 170 -10.20 -13.04 -14.09
CA GLY A 170 -10.63 -13.96 -15.14
C GLY A 170 -9.79 -14.00 -16.42
N GLY A 171 -8.66 -13.31 -16.50
CA GLY A 171 -7.87 -13.22 -17.74
C GLY A 171 -6.62 -14.10 -17.72
N TRP A 172 -6.40 -14.87 -18.80
CA TRP A 172 -5.23 -15.73 -19.06
C TRP A 172 -3.92 -14.97 -19.35
N ALA A 173 -3.86 -13.68 -19.12
CA ALA A 173 -2.62 -12.93 -19.24
C ALA A 173 -1.84 -13.07 -17.91
N LYS A 174 -0.69 -13.73 -17.97
CA LYS A 174 0.28 -13.81 -16.88
C LYS A 174 0.82 -12.40 -16.60
N SER A 175 0.06 -11.59 -15.87
CA SER A 175 0.59 -10.44 -15.16
C SER A 175 1.52 -10.96 -14.05
N PHE A 176 2.63 -10.30 -13.80
CA PHE A 176 3.54 -10.61 -12.69
C PHE A 176 2.87 -10.50 -11.31
N TRP A 177 1.69 -9.88 -11.25
CA TRP A 177 0.84 -9.82 -10.07
C TRP A 177 -0.15 -10.99 -10.08
N ASP A 178 0.32 -12.10 -9.55
CA ASP A 178 -0.55 -13.18 -9.11
C ASP A 178 -1.56 -12.59 -8.11
N PRO A 179 -2.90 -12.73 -8.31
CA PRO A 179 -3.92 -12.38 -7.31
C PRO A 179 -3.57 -12.87 -5.92
N ALA A 180 -2.85 -13.99 -5.81
CA ALA A 180 -2.28 -14.50 -4.59
C ALA A 180 -1.30 -13.52 -3.89
N VAL A 181 -0.71 -12.55 -4.58
CA VAL A 181 0.17 -11.55 -3.93
C VAL A 181 -0.68 -10.55 -3.16
N ALA A 182 -1.70 -9.97 -3.80
CA ALA A 182 -2.61 -9.02 -3.15
C ALA A 182 -3.34 -9.68 -1.97
N GLU A 183 -3.81 -10.92 -2.15
CA GLU A 183 -4.41 -11.72 -1.09
C GLU A 183 -3.45 -11.93 0.09
N LYS A 184 -2.26 -12.48 -0.16
CA LYS A 184 -1.27 -12.78 0.89
C LYS A 184 -0.82 -11.52 1.62
N VAL A 185 -0.56 -10.43 0.90
CA VAL A 185 -0.17 -9.17 1.52
C VAL A 185 -1.33 -8.61 2.34
N SER A 186 -2.56 -8.60 1.79
CA SER A 186 -3.74 -8.14 2.50
C SER A 186 -4.12 -9.02 3.70
N MET A 187 -3.73 -10.27 3.73
CA MET A 187 -3.95 -11.16 4.90
C MET A 187 -2.92 -10.93 6.00
N HIS A 188 -1.67 -10.66 5.66
CA HIS A 188 -0.54 -10.74 6.60
C HIS A 188 0.13 -9.40 6.91
N ALA A 189 -0.15 -8.33 6.15
CA ALA A 189 0.41 -7.02 6.45
C ALA A 189 -0.06 -6.51 7.82
N SER A 190 0.79 -5.79 8.52
CA SER A 190 0.49 -5.17 9.82
C SER A 190 -0.14 -3.78 9.71
N CYS A 191 -0.22 -3.22 8.51
CA CYS A 191 -0.78 -1.90 8.21
C CYS A 191 -1.86 -1.99 7.14
N SER A 192 -2.49 -0.85 6.82
CA SER A 192 -3.50 -0.77 5.77
C SER A 192 -2.93 -1.13 4.40
N VAL A 193 -3.75 -1.76 3.55
CA VAL A 193 -3.38 -2.14 2.18
C VAL A 193 -4.37 -1.55 1.20
N LEU A 194 -3.88 -0.76 0.25
CA LEU A 194 -4.64 -0.28 -0.90
C LEU A 194 -4.35 -1.18 -2.11
N VAL A 195 -5.37 -1.82 -2.60
CA VAL A 195 -5.36 -2.48 -3.91
C VAL A 195 -5.84 -1.45 -4.93
N ALA A 196 -4.90 -0.87 -5.67
CA ALA A 196 -5.15 0.21 -6.61
C ALA A 196 -5.58 -0.35 -7.97
N ARG A 197 -6.82 -0.05 -8.34
CA ARG A 197 -7.43 -0.38 -9.64
C ARG A 197 -7.65 0.89 -10.45
N SER A 198 -8.74 1.04 -11.17
CA SER A 198 -9.02 2.31 -11.82
C SER A 198 -9.36 3.37 -10.78
N LEU A 199 -8.38 4.23 -10.49
CA LEU A 199 -8.56 5.38 -9.61
C LEU A 199 -9.13 6.54 -10.41
N GLU A 200 -10.45 6.56 -10.65
CA GLU A 200 -11.11 7.76 -11.12
C GLU A 200 -11.16 8.77 -9.97
N ARG A 201 -10.38 9.84 -10.10
CA ARG A 201 -10.36 10.90 -9.09
C ARG A 201 -11.68 11.66 -9.07
N GLY A 202 -12.10 12.10 -7.89
CA GLY A 202 -13.22 13.02 -7.71
C GLY A 202 -14.53 12.37 -7.27
N HIS A 203 -14.67 11.04 -7.33
CA HIS A 203 -15.89 10.35 -6.88
C HIS A 203 -15.93 10.08 -5.36
N GLY A 204 -14.86 10.41 -4.62
CA GLY A 204 -14.78 10.22 -3.18
C GLY A 204 -14.56 8.76 -2.76
N HIS A 205 -14.61 8.53 -1.45
CA HIS A 205 -14.43 7.19 -0.88
C HIS A 205 -15.68 6.75 -0.13
N LEU A 206 -16.06 5.48 -0.30
CA LEU A 206 -17.13 4.84 0.45
C LEU A 206 -16.52 4.10 1.65
N LEU A 207 -16.79 4.57 2.85
CA LEU A 207 -16.35 3.97 4.10
C LEU A 207 -17.45 3.06 4.63
N CYS A 208 -17.16 1.75 4.73
CA CYS A 208 -18.10 0.76 5.19
C CYS A 208 -17.83 0.40 6.66
N THR A 209 -18.86 0.46 7.49
CA THR A 209 -18.76 0.17 8.94
C THR A 209 -19.82 -0.83 9.39
N ASP A 210 -19.43 -1.71 10.32
CA ASP A 210 -20.32 -2.64 11.03
C ASP A 210 -20.46 -2.26 12.52
N GLY A 211 -20.03 -1.05 12.90
CA GLY A 211 -20.09 -0.54 14.27
C GLY A 211 -19.11 -1.18 15.25
N SER A 212 -18.34 -2.19 14.83
CA SER A 212 -17.33 -2.82 15.70
C SER A 212 -16.25 -1.82 16.14
N GLU A 213 -15.60 -2.09 17.28
CA GLU A 213 -14.47 -1.26 17.76
C GLU A 213 -13.38 -1.07 16.70
N ARG A 214 -13.12 -2.12 15.91
CA ARG A 214 -12.14 -2.08 14.82
C ARG A 214 -12.61 -1.22 13.66
N ALA A 215 -13.89 -1.32 13.28
CA ALA A 215 -14.48 -0.45 12.27
C ALA A 215 -14.42 1.01 12.72
N MET A 216 -14.72 1.30 13.99
CA MET A 216 -14.61 2.65 14.53
C MET A 216 -13.18 3.17 14.62
N ALA A 217 -12.21 2.32 14.95
CA ALA A 217 -10.77 2.67 14.86
C ALA A 217 -10.34 2.98 13.42
N MET A 218 -10.85 2.23 12.44
CA MET A 218 -10.67 2.50 11.02
C MET A 218 -11.29 3.85 10.62
N VAL A 219 -12.49 4.17 11.08
CA VAL A 219 -13.15 5.47 10.83
C VAL A 219 -12.24 6.62 11.26
N LYS A 220 -11.67 6.55 12.47
CA LYS A 220 -10.71 7.57 12.97
C LYS A 220 -9.49 7.73 12.08
N ARG A 221 -8.88 6.63 11.66
CA ARG A 221 -7.71 6.66 10.76
C ARG A 221 -8.07 7.20 9.38
N SER A 222 -9.21 6.79 8.84
CA SER A 222 -9.72 7.28 7.56
C SER A 222 -9.99 8.78 7.58
N ALA A 223 -10.45 9.33 8.71
CA ALA A 223 -10.61 10.77 8.88
C ALA A 223 -9.27 11.52 8.68
N ILE A 224 -8.20 11.02 9.29
CA ILE A 224 -6.87 11.63 9.18
C ILE A 224 -6.38 11.59 7.72
N VAL A 225 -6.49 10.45 7.06
CA VAL A 225 -6.04 10.24 5.68
C VAL A 225 -6.87 11.10 4.72
N SER A 226 -8.21 11.05 4.83
CA SER A 226 -9.13 11.80 3.98
C SER A 226 -8.89 13.31 4.04
N LYS A 227 -8.66 13.85 5.24
CA LYS A 227 -8.33 15.26 5.41
C LYS A 227 -7.01 15.64 4.74
N ARG A 228 -6.03 14.72 4.75
CA ARG A 228 -4.73 14.95 4.11
C ARG A 228 -4.81 14.97 2.59
N ILE A 229 -5.58 14.05 2.01
CA ILE A 229 -5.68 13.92 0.54
C ILE A 229 -6.86 14.71 -0.05
N GLY A 230 -7.63 15.44 0.78
CA GLY A 230 -8.79 16.20 0.34
C GLY A 230 -9.90 15.33 -0.26
N SER A 231 -9.99 14.06 0.12
CA SER A 231 -11.00 13.14 -0.40
C SER A 231 -12.33 13.31 0.34
N ARG A 232 -13.43 13.35 -0.43
CA ARG A 232 -14.79 13.34 0.13
C ARG A 232 -15.14 11.96 0.63
N LEU A 233 -15.78 11.86 1.80
CA LEU A 233 -16.21 10.60 2.39
C LEU A 233 -17.72 10.44 2.37
N SER A 234 -18.17 9.22 2.07
CA SER A 234 -19.52 8.75 2.34
C SER A 234 -19.47 7.54 3.27
N VAL A 235 -20.48 7.32 4.08
CA VAL A 235 -20.52 6.24 5.07
C VAL A 235 -21.66 5.30 4.77
N LEU A 236 -21.38 4.00 4.76
CA LEU A 236 -22.32 2.91 4.56
C LEU A 236 -22.25 1.91 5.72
N SER A 237 -23.42 1.52 6.21
CA SER A 237 -23.58 0.27 6.96
C SER A 237 -24.61 -0.63 6.27
N VAL A 238 -24.45 -1.95 6.36
CA VAL A 238 -25.36 -2.91 5.75
C VAL A 238 -25.97 -3.78 6.84
N ALA A 239 -27.28 -3.68 6.98
CA ALA A 239 -28.10 -4.59 7.79
C ALA A 239 -28.36 -5.88 6.98
N ARG A 240 -28.35 -7.04 7.65
CA ARG A 240 -28.66 -8.32 6.97
C ARG A 240 -30.12 -8.49 6.62
N ASP A 241 -30.98 -7.86 7.42
CA ASP A 241 -32.43 -7.85 7.33
C ASP A 241 -33.00 -6.53 7.83
N THR A 242 -34.32 -6.36 7.71
CA THR A 242 -35.01 -5.15 8.14
C THR A 242 -35.01 -4.95 9.65
N GLU A 243 -34.86 -6.02 10.44
CA GLU A 243 -34.79 -5.93 11.91
C GLU A 243 -33.48 -5.27 12.36
N GLY A 244 -32.40 -5.48 11.64
CA GLY A 244 -31.08 -4.88 11.90
C GLY A 244 -30.89 -3.47 11.35
N GLU A 245 -31.87 -2.89 10.65
CA GLU A 245 -31.71 -1.59 10.00
C GLU A 245 -31.50 -0.44 10.97
N GLU A 246 -32.22 -0.42 12.11
CA GLU A 246 -32.07 0.61 13.15
C GLU A 246 -30.68 0.58 13.79
N GLU A 247 -30.15 -0.60 14.03
CA GLU A 247 -28.79 -0.80 14.53
C GLU A 247 -27.76 -0.29 13.53
N ALA A 248 -27.92 -0.61 12.25
CA ALA A 248 -27.04 -0.16 11.18
C ALA A 248 -27.02 1.38 11.06
N TRP A 249 -28.17 2.05 11.23
CA TRP A 249 -28.24 3.51 11.32
C TRP A 249 -27.49 4.06 12.54
N THR A 250 -27.51 3.36 13.66
CA THR A 250 -26.72 3.72 14.84
C THR A 250 -25.22 3.69 14.51
N PHE A 251 -24.73 2.69 13.81
CA PHE A 251 -23.33 2.58 13.38
C PHE A 251 -22.93 3.70 12.41
N VAL A 252 -23.78 4.01 11.43
CA VAL A 252 -23.58 5.12 10.51
C VAL A 252 -23.48 6.44 11.25
N ASN A 253 -24.41 6.71 12.17
CA ASN A 253 -24.41 7.96 12.93
C ASN A 253 -23.17 8.10 13.83
N GLN A 254 -22.71 7.02 14.45
CA GLN A 254 -21.47 7.02 15.22
C GLN A 254 -20.26 7.34 14.34
N ALA A 255 -20.15 6.72 13.17
CA ALA A 255 -19.07 6.98 12.23
C ALA A 255 -19.08 8.42 11.71
N VAL A 256 -20.25 8.94 11.34
CA VAL A 256 -20.43 10.34 10.89
C VAL A 256 -20.02 11.34 11.98
N ASN A 257 -20.45 11.09 13.23
CA ASN A 257 -20.07 11.94 14.35
C ASN A 257 -18.56 11.93 14.61
N GLU A 258 -17.93 10.76 14.52
CA GLU A 258 -16.48 10.62 14.68
C GLU A 258 -15.73 11.38 13.56
N LEU A 259 -16.17 11.25 12.30
CA LEU A 259 -15.56 11.97 11.17
C LEU A 259 -15.71 13.50 11.35
N LYS A 260 -16.88 13.97 11.68
CA LYS A 260 -17.17 15.40 11.93
C LYS A 260 -16.35 15.96 13.09
N SER A 261 -16.20 15.21 14.18
CA SER A 261 -15.38 15.64 15.34
C SER A 261 -13.90 15.79 14.98
N ASN A 262 -13.43 15.07 13.96
CA ASN A 262 -12.08 15.19 13.39
C ASN A 262 -11.99 16.22 12.24
N GLY A 263 -13.06 16.98 11.98
CA GLY A 263 -13.09 18.03 10.95
C GLY A 263 -13.13 17.50 9.53
N VAL A 264 -13.80 16.35 9.32
CA VAL A 264 -14.05 15.77 8.00
C VAL A 264 -15.52 15.86 7.67
N ASP A 265 -15.83 16.48 6.53
CA ASP A 265 -17.19 16.54 6.02
C ASP A 265 -17.60 15.23 5.37
N VAL A 266 -18.74 14.70 5.78
CA VAL A 266 -19.36 13.52 5.18
C VAL A 266 -20.37 13.98 4.15
N VAL A 267 -20.18 13.55 2.90
CA VAL A 267 -21.03 13.97 1.76
C VAL A 267 -22.37 13.25 1.79
N ASP A 268 -22.34 11.96 2.13
CA ASP A 268 -23.53 11.12 2.20
C ASP A 268 -23.39 10.04 3.28
N SER A 269 -24.52 9.59 3.81
CA SER A 269 -24.55 8.53 4.80
C SER A 269 -25.85 7.75 4.69
N PHE A 270 -25.74 6.44 4.55
CA PHE A 270 -26.90 5.60 4.27
C PHE A 270 -26.75 4.19 4.79
N VAL A 271 -27.88 3.49 4.90
CA VAL A 271 -27.97 2.08 5.24
C VAL A 271 -28.55 1.33 4.05
N ARG A 272 -28.08 0.11 3.84
CA ARG A 272 -28.67 -0.86 2.94
C ARG A 272 -29.04 -2.13 3.69
N VAL A 273 -29.99 -2.89 3.14
CA VAL A 273 -30.47 -4.14 3.73
C VAL A 273 -30.23 -5.25 2.74
N GLY A 274 -29.48 -6.28 3.12
CA GLY A 274 -29.16 -7.42 2.26
C GLY A 274 -27.85 -8.11 2.61
N ASN A 275 -27.26 -8.77 1.62
CA ASN A 275 -25.95 -9.39 1.75
C ASN A 275 -24.86 -8.30 1.80
N PRO A 276 -24.08 -8.17 2.90
CA PRO A 276 -23.11 -7.09 3.04
C PRO A 276 -22.12 -7.01 1.87
N PHE A 277 -21.67 -8.12 1.34
CA PHE A 277 -20.75 -8.12 0.20
C PHE A 277 -21.41 -7.52 -1.06
N GLU A 278 -22.61 -7.98 -1.42
CA GLU A 278 -23.31 -7.54 -2.63
C GLU A 278 -23.70 -6.07 -2.55
N GLU A 279 -24.21 -5.64 -1.40
CA GLU A 279 -24.63 -4.26 -1.16
C GLU A 279 -23.43 -3.28 -1.14
N ILE A 280 -22.28 -3.70 -0.62
CA ILE A 280 -21.06 -2.87 -0.63
C ILE A 280 -20.53 -2.74 -2.07
N ILE A 281 -20.51 -3.81 -2.86
CA ILE A 281 -20.06 -3.76 -4.26
C ILE A 281 -20.95 -2.83 -5.07
N ASP A 282 -22.26 -3.04 -5.02
CA ASP A 282 -23.23 -2.23 -5.78
C ASP A 282 -23.16 -0.73 -5.38
N ALA A 283 -23.14 -0.43 -4.08
CA ALA A 283 -22.99 0.93 -3.61
C ALA A 283 -21.62 1.53 -4.01
N GLY A 284 -20.58 0.69 -4.01
CA GLY A 284 -19.20 1.06 -4.25
C GLY A 284 -18.90 1.53 -5.67
N GLU A 285 -19.64 1.06 -6.67
CA GLU A 285 -19.41 1.40 -8.09
C GLU A 285 -19.36 2.91 -8.40
N LYS A 286 -19.98 3.72 -7.56
CA LYS A 286 -20.05 5.19 -7.72
C LYS A 286 -18.85 5.92 -7.08
N TYR A 287 -17.94 5.21 -6.42
CA TYR A 287 -16.85 5.79 -5.67
C TYR A 287 -15.48 5.42 -6.26
N SER A 288 -14.52 6.28 -6.09
CA SER A 288 -13.13 6.01 -6.49
C SER A 288 -12.52 4.87 -5.67
N CYS A 289 -12.94 4.72 -4.43
CA CYS A 289 -12.38 3.73 -3.51
C CYS A 289 -13.40 3.26 -2.47
N ILE A 290 -13.39 1.97 -2.19
CA ILE A 290 -14.14 1.36 -1.09
C ILE A 290 -13.16 1.15 0.07
N VAL A 291 -13.54 1.56 1.29
CA VAL A 291 -12.75 1.38 2.51
C VAL A 291 -13.47 0.40 3.42
N VAL A 292 -12.84 -0.74 3.69
CA VAL A 292 -13.39 -1.79 4.58
C VAL A 292 -12.40 -2.13 5.68
N GLY A 293 -12.90 -2.49 6.85
CA GLY A 293 -12.07 -2.97 7.96
C GLY A 293 -11.57 -4.40 7.73
N SER A 294 -10.40 -4.73 8.26
CA SER A 294 -9.78 -6.06 8.09
C SER A 294 -10.57 -7.22 8.73
N SER A 295 -11.29 -7.00 9.82
CA SER A 295 -12.25 -7.98 10.40
C SER A 295 -13.08 -7.34 11.51
N GLY A 296 -14.40 -7.65 11.56
CA GLY A 296 -15.30 -7.16 12.59
C GLY A 296 -15.10 -7.86 13.95
N ASN A 297 -15.36 -9.14 14.08
CA ASN A 297 -15.75 -9.74 15.37
C ASN A 297 -14.93 -10.98 15.80
N THR A 298 -13.58 -10.93 15.74
CA THR A 298 -12.77 -12.07 16.26
C THR A 298 -11.78 -11.66 17.32
N SER A 299 -11.89 -12.27 18.50
CA SER A 299 -11.00 -12.14 19.66
C SER A 299 -9.59 -12.73 19.45
N LEU A 300 -9.23 -13.16 18.25
CA LEU A 300 -7.94 -13.78 17.94
C LEU A 300 -6.89 -12.71 17.66
N LYS A 301 -5.74 -12.80 18.31
CA LYS A 301 -4.56 -11.91 18.20
C LYS A 301 -3.85 -11.95 16.84
N ARG A 302 -4.39 -12.59 15.81
CA ARG A 302 -3.86 -12.62 14.44
C ARG A 302 -4.67 -11.71 13.53
N PHE A 303 -3.98 -11.01 12.64
CA PHE A 303 -4.62 -10.21 11.61
C PHE A 303 -5.32 -11.17 10.62
N PHE A 304 -6.66 -11.22 10.68
CA PHE A 304 -7.46 -11.95 9.72
C PHE A 304 -8.22 -10.97 8.84
N LEU A 305 -8.19 -11.22 7.55
CA LEU A 305 -9.07 -10.54 6.61
C LEU A 305 -10.45 -11.16 6.74
N GLY A 306 -11.45 -10.35 7.10
CA GLY A 306 -12.84 -10.81 7.22
C GLY A 306 -13.39 -11.27 5.86
N SER A 307 -14.34 -12.19 5.86
CA SER A 307 -14.92 -12.73 4.63
C SER A 307 -15.55 -11.66 3.72
N VAL A 308 -16.16 -10.62 4.29
CA VAL A 308 -16.73 -9.51 3.52
C VAL A 308 -15.61 -8.69 2.89
N ALA A 309 -14.60 -8.27 3.69
CA ALA A 309 -13.47 -7.49 3.19
C ALA A 309 -12.69 -8.24 2.10
N PHE A 310 -12.50 -9.56 2.28
CA PHE A 310 -11.86 -10.41 1.27
C PHE A 310 -12.64 -10.42 -0.04
N LYS A 311 -13.94 -10.70 0.01
CA LYS A 311 -14.80 -10.72 -1.20
C LYS A 311 -14.88 -9.34 -1.86
N VAL A 312 -14.98 -8.26 -1.08
CA VAL A 312 -14.96 -6.91 -1.63
C VAL A 312 -13.63 -6.63 -2.35
N MET A 313 -12.50 -6.99 -1.74
CA MET A 313 -11.19 -6.89 -2.37
C MET A 313 -11.10 -7.70 -3.67
N GLU A 314 -11.68 -8.91 -3.68
CA GLU A 314 -11.64 -9.82 -4.83
C GLU A 314 -12.50 -9.32 -6.00
N HIS A 315 -13.68 -8.79 -5.74
CA HIS A 315 -14.70 -8.54 -6.75
C HIS A 315 -14.95 -7.07 -7.10
N ALA A 316 -14.48 -6.12 -6.31
CA ALA A 316 -14.64 -4.71 -6.62
C ALA A 316 -13.92 -4.36 -7.94
N THR A 317 -14.56 -3.55 -8.77
CA THR A 317 -13.96 -3.03 -10.01
C THR A 317 -13.10 -1.79 -9.78
N ASN A 318 -13.35 -1.07 -8.70
CA ASN A 318 -12.62 0.10 -8.24
C ASN A 318 -11.60 -0.25 -7.14
N SER A 319 -10.83 0.74 -6.70
CA SER A 319 -9.82 0.54 -5.68
C SER A 319 -10.43 0.18 -4.33
N VAL A 320 -9.71 -0.64 -3.56
CA VAL A 320 -10.14 -1.08 -2.22
C VAL A 320 -9.04 -0.85 -1.20
N ILE A 321 -9.38 -0.21 -0.09
CA ILE A 321 -8.51 -0.10 1.09
C ILE A 321 -8.99 -1.10 2.14
N ILE A 322 -8.11 -2.03 2.49
CA ILE A 322 -8.25 -2.86 3.67
C ILE A 322 -7.60 -2.11 4.83
N ALA A 323 -8.40 -1.49 5.66
CA ALA A 323 -7.91 -0.64 6.75
C ALA A 323 -7.62 -1.45 8.03
N ARG A 324 -6.51 -1.08 8.70
CA ARG A 324 -6.02 -1.69 9.94
C ARG A 324 -5.62 -0.65 10.96
#